data_3a800a994b406850e7b795b41e77df5f
#
_entry.id   3a800a994b406850e7b795b41e77df5f
#
_cell.length_a   1.000
_cell.length_b   1.000
_cell.length_c   1.000
_cell.angle_alpha   90.00
_cell.angle_beta   90.00
_cell.angle_gamma   90.00
#
_symmetry.space_group_name_H-M   'P 1'
#
loop_
_entity.id
_entity.type
_entity.pdbx_description
1 polymer ?
#
loop_
_entity_poly.entity_id
_entity_poly.type
_entity_poly.pdbx_seq_one_letter_code
_entity_poly.pdbx_strand_id
1 'polypeptide(L)'
;MKHLKLFGISALSLVLLAACNQSTESSVGDTPPAASAAPSTPASTPVAAAQTIASKDGKISITVNGQYADKLSEASQLISDIPSEKLLFLQRDDSADVLLYAADLKKKKKDAAYLKTLSDAVKADAALKNTNVGAVEGNKLAYQFSETQAETEVNQACVAINEGNIYSVCAISSSQSPAQLAQLLSNIAVK
;
A
#
# COMPACT_ATOMS: atom_id res chain seq x y z
N MET A 1 -30.87 -10.69 -11.25
CA MET A 1 -29.45 -10.77 -10.90
C MET A 1 -28.76 -9.58 -11.59
N LYS A 2 -28.44 -8.53 -10.82
CA LYS A 2 -27.81 -7.33 -11.37
C LYS A 2 -26.30 -7.54 -11.29
N HIS A 3 -25.67 -7.59 -12.44
CA HIS A 3 -24.21 -7.68 -12.58
C HIS A 3 -23.55 -6.49 -11.89
N LEU A 4 -22.77 -6.79 -10.84
CA LEU A 4 -21.86 -5.82 -10.24
C LEU A 4 -20.71 -5.66 -11.25
N LYS A 5 -20.76 -4.60 -12.03
CA LYS A 5 -19.64 -4.22 -12.90
C LYS A 5 -18.51 -3.73 -12.00
N LEU A 6 -17.48 -4.56 -11.81
CA LEU A 6 -16.16 -4.08 -11.41
C LEU A 6 -15.64 -3.25 -12.58
N PHE A 7 -15.43 -1.96 -12.32
CA PHE A 7 -14.95 -1.03 -13.34
C PHE A 7 -13.49 -1.32 -13.64
N GLY A 8 -13.23 -1.55 -14.92
CA GLY A 8 -11.88 -1.69 -15.43
C GLY A 8 -11.10 -0.39 -15.30
N ILE A 9 -9.89 -0.53 -14.85
CA ILE A 9 -8.92 0.55 -14.61
C ILE A 9 -8.31 0.94 -15.94
N SER A 10 -8.49 2.20 -16.33
CA SER A 10 -7.86 2.82 -17.51
C SER A 10 -6.47 3.35 -17.17
N ALA A 11 -5.56 3.00 -18.04
CA ALA A 11 -4.16 3.36 -18.17
C ALA A 11 -3.69 4.68 -17.54
N LEU A 12 -2.71 4.60 -16.69
CA LEU A 12 -1.87 5.73 -16.26
C LEU A 12 -0.57 5.69 -17.09
N SER A 13 -0.40 6.69 -17.98
CA SER A 13 0.78 6.84 -18.83
C SER A 13 1.98 7.31 -18.01
N LEU A 14 2.99 6.46 -17.85
CA LEU A 14 4.29 6.84 -17.29
C LEU A 14 5.14 7.51 -18.37
N VAL A 15 5.49 8.77 -18.17
CA VAL A 15 6.51 9.48 -18.95
C VAL A 15 7.89 9.13 -18.40
N LEU A 16 8.64 8.32 -19.14
CA LEU A 16 10.05 8.02 -18.90
C LEU A 16 10.89 9.21 -19.37
N LEU A 17 11.51 9.92 -18.46
CA LEU A 17 12.62 10.84 -18.74
C LEU A 17 13.95 10.08 -18.57
N ALA A 18 14.51 9.67 -19.69
CA ALA A 18 15.88 9.20 -19.78
C ALA A 18 16.84 10.40 -19.72
N ALA A 19 17.69 10.46 -18.72
CA ALA A 19 18.85 11.33 -18.70
C ALA A 19 20.14 10.49 -18.80
N CYS A 20 20.68 10.42 -20.01
CA CYS A 20 22.06 10.01 -20.25
C CYS A 20 23.00 11.07 -19.68
N ASN A 21 24.00 10.67 -18.93
CA ASN A 21 25.26 11.39 -18.90
C ASN A 21 26.46 10.43 -18.95
N GLN A 22 27.11 10.49 -20.12
CA GLN A 22 28.45 9.94 -20.33
C GLN A 22 29.48 10.95 -19.85
N SER A 23 30.53 10.48 -19.23
CA SER A 23 31.86 11.07 -19.38
C SER A 23 32.94 10.06 -19.09
N THR A 24 33.65 9.71 -20.12
CA THR A 24 35.02 9.19 -20.25
C THR A 24 36.02 10.14 -19.52
N GLU A 25 37.07 9.68 -18.91
CA GLU A 25 38.36 9.27 -19.49
C GLU A 25 39.39 8.99 -18.41
N SER A 26 40.28 8.13 -18.78
CA SER A 26 41.47 7.58 -18.17
C SER A 26 42.46 8.57 -17.58
N SER A 27 43.17 8.16 -16.51
CA SER A 27 44.60 8.39 -16.43
C SER A 27 45.26 7.46 -15.40
N VAL A 28 46.37 6.89 -15.85
CA VAL A 28 47.28 5.94 -15.24
C VAL A 28 48.16 6.62 -14.19
N GLY A 29 48.49 5.90 -13.11
CA GLY A 29 49.74 6.16 -12.42
C GLY A 29 49.75 6.01 -10.89
N ASP A 30 50.57 5.06 -10.48
CA ASP A 30 51.29 4.93 -9.21
C ASP A 30 50.62 4.37 -7.95
N THR A 31 51.04 3.16 -7.60
CA THR A 31 51.10 2.55 -6.27
C THR A 31 52.44 2.98 -5.58
N PRO A 32 52.64 2.94 -4.26
CA PRO A 32 51.96 2.38 -3.07
C PRO A 32 52.02 3.31 -1.83
N PRO A 33 51.87 2.92 -0.57
CA PRO A 33 51.85 1.64 0.10
C PRO A 33 50.65 1.42 1.07
N ALA A 34 50.54 0.18 1.52
CA ALA A 34 49.59 -0.32 2.51
C ALA A 34 49.40 0.57 3.76
N ALA A 35 48.18 1.00 4.00
CA ALA A 35 47.73 1.50 5.29
C ALA A 35 46.66 0.54 5.84
N SER A 36 46.95 0.08 7.06
CA SER A 36 46.22 -0.79 7.93
C SER A 36 44.72 -0.57 7.87
N ALA A 37 43.97 -1.61 7.50
CA ALA A 37 42.51 -1.60 7.57
C ALA A 37 42.08 -1.58 9.04
N ALA A 38 41.53 -0.47 9.50
CA ALA A 38 40.77 -0.43 10.72
C ALA A 38 39.45 -1.23 10.51
N PRO A 39 38.98 -1.99 11.50
CA PRO A 39 37.73 -2.73 11.38
C PRO A 39 36.59 -1.75 11.22
N SER A 40 35.97 -1.76 10.06
CA SER A 40 34.73 -1.00 9.80
C SER A 40 33.63 -1.56 10.71
N THR A 41 33.26 -0.82 11.71
CA THR A 41 32.03 -1.08 12.48
C THR A 41 30.86 -1.13 11.50
N PRO A 42 30.01 -2.19 11.50
CA PRO A 42 28.85 -2.20 10.63
C PRO A 42 27.97 -1.02 11.01
N ALA A 43 27.76 -0.13 10.07
CA ALA A 43 26.80 0.97 10.23
C ALA A 43 25.43 0.35 10.50
N SER A 44 24.92 0.57 11.72
CA SER A 44 23.56 0.19 12.08
C SER A 44 22.63 0.93 11.14
N THR A 45 21.94 0.22 10.25
CA THR A 45 20.87 0.79 9.44
C THR A 45 19.85 1.42 10.39
N PRO A 46 19.52 2.70 10.27
CA PRO A 46 18.54 3.33 11.17
C PRO A 46 17.22 2.57 11.04
N VAL A 47 16.77 1.98 12.14
CA VAL A 47 15.45 1.38 12.22
C VAL A 47 14.46 2.51 11.99
N ALA A 48 13.63 2.41 10.96
CA ALA A 48 12.61 3.40 10.68
C ALA A 48 11.70 3.58 11.91
N ALA A 49 11.54 4.82 12.36
CA ALA A 49 10.74 5.12 13.54
C ALA A 49 9.27 4.74 13.31
N ALA A 50 8.61 4.24 14.34
CA ALA A 50 7.18 3.97 14.30
C ALA A 50 6.40 5.28 14.16
N GLN A 51 5.49 5.33 13.20
CA GLN A 51 4.62 6.47 12.91
C GLN A 51 3.16 6.05 13.12
N THR A 52 2.40 6.85 13.87
CA THR A 52 0.95 6.64 13.98
C THR A 52 0.22 7.60 13.05
N ILE A 53 -0.53 7.05 12.12
CA ILE A 53 -1.36 7.75 11.16
C ILE A 53 -2.81 7.65 11.63
N ALA A 54 -3.48 8.78 11.78
CA ALA A 54 -4.88 8.83 12.17
C ALA A 54 -5.75 9.37 11.03
N SER A 55 -6.96 8.84 10.90
CA SER A 55 -7.95 9.35 9.97
C SER A 55 -8.45 10.74 10.39
N LYS A 56 -8.85 11.55 9.42
CA LYS A 56 -9.36 12.91 9.67
C LYS A 56 -10.60 12.96 10.57
N ASP A 57 -11.36 11.88 10.65
CA ASP A 57 -12.51 11.74 11.55
C ASP A 57 -12.16 11.11 12.91
N GLY A 58 -10.88 10.74 13.12
CA GLY A 58 -10.34 10.15 14.33
C GLY A 58 -10.78 8.72 14.63
N LYS A 59 -11.54 8.07 13.73
CA LYS A 59 -12.10 6.73 13.96
C LYS A 59 -11.13 5.60 13.65
N ILE A 60 -10.26 5.79 12.67
CA ILE A 60 -9.28 4.80 12.25
C ILE A 60 -7.89 5.34 12.56
N SER A 61 -7.05 4.53 13.14
CA SER A 61 -5.62 4.81 13.24
C SER A 61 -4.81 3.54 12.94
N ILE A 62 -3.61 3.73 12.41
CA ILE A 62 -2.67 2.66 12.11
C ILE A 62 -1.28 3.07 12.56
N THR A 63 -0.54 2.15 13.17
CA THR A 63 0.87 2.34 13.52
C THR A 63 1.73 1.53 12.56
N VAL A 64 2.61 2.21 11.84
CA VAL A 64 3.49 1.64 10.82
C VAL A 64 4.94 2.09 11.06
N ASN A 65 5.90 1.28 10.61
CA ASN A 65 7.30 1.68 10.54
C ASN A 65 7.57 2.22 9.13
N GLY A 66 8.18 3.39 9.03
CA GLY A 66 8.49 4.01 7.74
C GLY A 66 8.48 5.53 7.78
N GLN A 67 8.62 6.15 6.61
CA GLN A 67 8.58 7.59 6.43
C GLN A 67 7.39 7.97 5.54
N TYR A 68 6.20 7.89 6.11
CA TYR A 68 4.96 8.18 5.40
C TYR A 68 4.69 9.68 5.36
N ALA A 69 4.52 10.22 4.16
CA ALA A 69 4.12 11.61 3.90
C ALA A 69 2.65 11.68 3.47
N ASP A 70 1.95 12.71 3.91
CA ASP A 70 0.55 12.95 3.52
C ASP A 70 0.46 13.31 2.02
N LYS A 71 -0.40 12.57 1.31
CA LYS A 71 -0.67 12.70 -0.12
C LYS A 71 -2.16 12.91 -0.42
N LEU A 72 -2.95 13.29 0.57
CA LEU A 72 -4.40 13.41 0.40
C LEU A 72 -4.79 14.46 -0.66
N SER A 73 -3.99 15.52 -0.83
CA SER A 73 -4.19 16.52 -1.89
C SER A 73 -3.92 15.99 -3.30
N GLU A 74 -3.13 14.90 -3.43
CA GLU A 74 -2.78 14.26 -4.69
C GLU A 74 -3.68 13.02 -4.99
N ALA A 75 -4.73 12.83 -4.21
CA ALA A 75 -5.56 11.61 -4.22
C ALA A 75 -6.09 11.23 -5.61
N SER A 76 -6.56 12.20 -6.39
CA SER A 76 -7.10 11.95 -7.74
C SER A 76 -6.06 11.44 -8.76
N GLN A 77 -4.78 11.63 -8.47
CA GLN A 77 -3.66 11.16 -9.29
C GLN A 77 -3.17 9.77 -8.85
N LEU A 78 -3.29 9.48 -7.55
CA LEU A 78 -2.75 8.27 -6.95
C LEU A 78 -3.78 7.15 -6.81
N ILE A 79 -5.04 7.48 -6.62
CA ILE A 79 -6.15 6.52 -6.47
C ILE A 79 -7.35 7.04 -7.27
N SER A 80 -7.63 6.39 -8.41
CA SER A 80 -8.75 6.78 -9.29
C SER A 80 -10.08 6.17 -8.86
N ASP A 81 -10.07 5.01 -8.20
CA ASP A 81 -11.25 4.20 -7.95
C ASP A 81 -12.04 4.63 -6.71
N ILE A 82 -11.44 5.46 -5.87
CA ILE A 82 -12.06 5.96 -4.67
C ILE A 82 -12.20 7.49 -4.77
N PRO A 83 -13.42 8.03 -4.75
CA PRO A 83 -13.61 9.47 -4.69
C PRO A 83 -12.88 10.09 -3.50
N SER A 84 -12.17 11.19 -3.72
CA SER A 84 -11.30 11.82 -2.72
C SER A 84 -12.04 12.22 -1.44
N GLU A 85 -13.34 12.55 -1.54
CA GLU A 85 -14.17 12.87 -0.39
C GLU A 85 -14.45 11.68 0.54
N LYS A 86 -14.23 10.44 0.07
CA LYS A 86 -14.33 9.23 0.89
C LYS A 86 -13.02 8.87 1.57
N LEU A 87 -11.89 9.41 1.10
CA LEU A 87 -10.60 9.15 1.71
C LEU A 87 -10.50 9.83 3.08
N LEU A 88 -10.07 9.07 4.06
CA LEU A 88 -9.86 9.52 5.44
C LEU A 88 -8.41 9.90 5.68
N PHE A 89 -7.50 9.19 5.06
CA PHE A 89 -6.09 9.53 4.87
C PHE A 89 -5.55 8.88 3.59
N LEU A 90 -4.49 9.45 3.05
CA LEU A 90 -3.66 8.90 1.98
C LEU A 90 -2.22 9.24 2.29
N GLN A 91 -1.38 8.24 2.47
CA GLN A 91 0.00 8.37 2.90
C GLN A 91 0.91 7.58 1.97
N ARG A 92 2.10 8.08 1.70
CA ARG A 92 3.07 7.39 0.86
C ARG A 92 4.43 7.35 1.52
N ASP A 93 5.05 6.19 1.51
CA ASP A 93 6.48 6.00 1.77
C ASP A 93 7.16 5.69 0.43
N ASP A 94 7.87 6.68 -0.11
CA ASP A 94 8.55 6.55 -1.41
C ASP A 94 9.76 5.61 -1.31
N SER A 95 10.38 5.48 -0.13
CA SER A 95 11.54 4.62 0.08
C SER A 95 11.17 3.14 0.11
N ALA A 96 9.99 2.82 0.60
CA ALA A 96 9.44 1.47 0.65
C ALA A 96 8.51 1.16 -0.53
N ASP A 97 8.21 2.12 -1.39
CA ASP A 97 7.21 2.04 -2.46
C ASP A 97 5.85 1.58 -1.93
N VAL A 98 5.37 2.19 -0.85
CA VAL A 98 4.07 1.85 -0.25
C VAL A 98 3.15 3.04 -0.27
N LEU A 99 1.96 2.85 -0.84
CA LEU A 99 0.83 3.74 -0.73
C LEU A 99 -0.17 3.16 0.28
N LEU A 100 -0.47 3.90 1.35
CA LEU A 100 -1.37 3.51 2.43
C LEU A 100 -2.56 4.44 2.48
N TYR A 101 -3.78 3.90 2.47
CA TYR A 101 -4.97 4.72 2.57
C TYR A 101 -6.05 4.12 3.47
N ALA A 102 -6.92 4.98 3.98
CA ALA A 102 -8.19 4.59 4.56
C ALA A 102 -9.33 5.33 3.88
N ALA A 103 -10.44 4.63 3.66
CA ALA A 103 -11.66 5.20 3.07
C ALA A 103 -12.90 4.83 3.87
N ASP A 104 -13.83 5.78 4.01
CA ASP A 104 -15.20 5.54 4.45
C ASP A 104 -16.08 5.33 3.21
N LEU A 105 -16.52 4.10 2.98
CA LEU A 105 -17.36 3.76 1.85
C LEU A 105 -18.83 4.24 2.04
N LYS A 106 -19.15 4.88 3.18
CA LYS A 106 -20.46 5.43 3.55
C LYS A 106 -21.63 4.44 3.40
N LYS A 107 -21.32 3.15 3.36
CA LYS A 107 -22.33 2.10 3.41
C LYS A 107 -22.64 1.88 4.88
N LYS A 108 -23.88 2.18 5.29
CA LYS A 108 -24.34 1.90 6.64
C LYS A 108 -24.14 0.41 6.94
N LYS A 109 -23.70 0.12 8.17
CA LYS A 109 -23.59 -1.24 8.70
C LYS A 109 -24.84 -2.03 8.30
N LYS A 110 -24.66 -2.97 7.42
CA LYS A 110 -25.65 -4.00 7.12
C LYS A 110 -24.98 -5.30 7.43
N ASP A 111 -25.63 -6.14 8.17
CA ASP A 111 -25.35 -7.54 8.44
C ASP A 111 -23.87 -8.02 8.40
N ALA A 112 -23.51 -8.95 9.25
CA ALA A 112 -22.28 -9.75 9.12
C ALA A 112 -22.14 -10.37 7.70
N ALA A 113 -23.26 -10.50 6.97
CA ALA A 113 -23.30 -10.89 5.56
C ALA A 113 -22.50 -10.04 4.60
N TYR A 114 -22.30 -8.73 4.86
CA TYR A 114 -21.51 -7.88 3.96
C TYR A 114 -20.06 -8.33 3.82
N LEU A 115 -19.37 -8.57 4.95
CA LEU A 115 -17.98 -9.04 4.92
C LEU A 115 -17.85 -10.43 4.28
N LYS A 116 -18.84 -11.31 4.51
CA LYS A 116 -18.89 -12.59 3.83
C LYS A 116 -19.05 -12.43 2.32
N THR A 117 -19.98 -11.57 1.88
CA THR A 117 -20.17 -11.29 0.44
C THR A 117 -18.91 -10.69 -0.18
N LEU A 118 -18.20 -9.80 0.51
CA LEU A 118 -16.92 -9.27 0.06
C LEU A 118 -15.87 -10.39 -0.04
N SER A 119 -15.75 -11.24 0.96
CA SER A 119 -14.87 -12.41 0.94
C SER A 119 -15.12 -13.31 -0.27
N ASP A 120 -16.40 -13.64 -0.51
CA ASP A 120 -16.78 -14.49 -1.62
C ASP A 120 -16.49 -13.82 -2.98
N ALA A 121 -16.71 -12.51 -3.08
CA ALA A 121 -16.42 -11.72 -4.30
C ALA A 121 -14.92 -11.67 -4.61
N VAL A 122 -14.07 -11.42 -3.61
CA VAL A 122 -12.61 -11.38 -3.78
C VAL A 122 -12.07 -12.75 -4.19
N LYS A 123 -12.57 -13.84 -3.58
CA LYS A 123 -12.17 -15.22 -3.92
C LYS A 123 -12.60 -15.64 -5.33
N ALA A 124 -13.72 -15.12 -5.81
CA ALA A 124 -14.29 -15.49 -7.10
C ALA A 124 -13.74 -14.64 -8.26
N ASP A 125 -13.00 -13.59 -7.99
CA ASP A 125 -12.49 -12.69 -9.02
C ASP A 125 -11.27 -13.31 -9.72
N ALA A 126 -11.45 -13.73 -10.95
CA ALA A 126 -10.41 -14.39 -11.75
C ALA A 126 -9.30 -13.43 -12.23
N ALA A 127 -9.50 -12.11 -12.13
CA ALA A 127 -8.48 -11.12 -12.48
C ALA A 127 -7.42 -10.96 -11.38
N LEU A 128 -7.77 -11.37 -10.13
CA LEU A 128 -6.87 -11.29 -9.00
C LEU A 128 -5.97 -12.53 -8.92
N LYS A 129 -4.68 -12.29 -8.66
CA LYS A 129 -3.66 -13.32 -8.47
C LYS A 129 -3.20 -13.32 -7.01
N ASN A 130 -2.54 -14.40 -6.59
CA ASN A 130 -1.98 -14.52 -5.24
C ASN A 130 -3.00 -14.18 -4.14
N THR A 131 -4.28 -14.45 -4.41
CA THR A 131 -5.39 -14.07 -3.53
C THR A 131 -5.37 -14.91 -2.25
N ASN A 132 -5.35 -14.20 -1.11
CA ASN A 132 -5.53 -14.80 0.21
C ASN A 132 -6.57 -13.98 0.97
N VAL A 133 -7.63 -14.64 1.41
CA VAL A 133 -8.75 -14.01 2.13
C VAL A 133 -8.91 -14.70 3.46
N GLY A 134 -8.69 -13.96 4.53
CA GLY A 134 -8.84 -14.43 5.90
C GLY A 134 -10.28 -14.77 6.28
N ALA A 135 -10.45 -15.28 7.47
CA ALA A 135 -11.78 -15.43 8.08
C ALA A 135 -12.32 -14.04 8.47
N VAL A 136 -13.66 -13.94 8.54
CA VAL A 136 -14.28 -12.77 9.15
C VAL A 136 -14.10 -12.86 10.67
N GLU A 137 -13.34 -11.95 11.24
CA GLU A 137 -13.07 -11.88 12.68
C GLU A 137 -13.78 -10.68 13.29
N GLY A 138 -14.86 -10.94 14.01
CA GLY A 138 -15.71 -9.90 14.58
C GLY A 138 -16.31 -9.03 13.47
N ASN A 139 -15.88 -7.77 13.40
CA ASN A 139 -16.31 -6.80 12.40
C ASN A 139 -15.25 -6.53 11.31
N LYS A 140 -14.21 -7.37 11.18
CA LYS A 140 -13.10 -7.19 10.25
C LYS A 140 -12.97 -8.36 9.28
N LEU A 141 -12.50 -8.05 8.08
CA LEU A 141 -12.07 -9.00 7.06
C LEU A 141 -10.74 -8.52 6.48
N ALA A 142 -9.69 -9.30 6.67
CA ALA A 142 -8.40 -9.08 6.02
C ALA A 142 -8.33 -9.87 4.71
N TYR A 143 -7.80 -9.26 3.65
CA TYR A 143 -7.57 -9.92 2.38
C TYR A 143 -6.41 -9.27 1.63
N GLN A 144 -5.79 -10.05 0.77
CA GLN A 144 -4.65 -9.60 -0.05
C GLN A 144 -4.67 -10.27 -1.41
N PHE A 145 -4.11 -9.60 -2.41
CA PHE A 145 -4.01 -10.10 -3.77
C PHE A 145 -2.95 -9.32 -4.57
N SER A 146 -2.68 -9.82 -5.76
CA SER A 146 -1.95 -9.09 -6.81
C SER A 146 -2.86 -8.91 -8.00
N GLU A 147 -2.70 -7.83 -8.74
CA GLU A 147 -3.36 -7.59 -10.02
C GLU A 147 -2.38 -6.99 -11.03
N THR A 148 -2.68 -7.11 -12.31
CA THR A 148 -1.86 -6.50 -13.36
C THR A 148 -2.51 -5.20 -13.80
N GLN A 149 -1.81 -4.08 -13.60
CA GLN A 149 -2.22 -2.75 -14.04
C GLN A 149 -1.20 -2.22 -15.05
N ALA A 150 -1.63 -1.92 -16.28
CA ALA A 150 -0.77 -1.39 -17.34
C ALA A 150 0.58 -2.15 -17.46
N GLU A 151 0.54 -3.48 -17.48
CA GLU A 151 1.70 -4.40 -17.58
C GLU A 151 2.57 -4.49 -16.30
N THR A 152 2.24 -3.76 -15.25
CA THR A 152 2.92 -3.84 -13.96
C THR A 152 2.10 -4.67 -12.99
N GLU A 153 2.74 -5.59 -12.28
CA GLU A 153 2.09 -6.28 -11.18
C GLU A 153 2.04 -5.35 -9.96
N VAL A 154 0.84 -5.15 -9.45
CA VAL A 154 0.57 -4.34 -8.27
C VAL A 154 0.02 -5.24 -7.17
N ASN A 155 0.65 -5.20 -6.03
CA ASN A 155 0.29 -5.97 -4.85
C ASN A 155 -0.55 -5.10 -3.91
N GLN A 156 -1.57 -5.71 -3.33
CA GLN A 156 -2.48 -5.02 -2.43
C GLN A 156 -2.84 -5.90 -1.23
N ALA A 157 -2.90 -5.29 -0.05
CA ALA A 157 -3.51 -5.86 1.13
C ALA A 157 -4.52 -4.88 1.70
N CYS A 158 -5.65 -5.40 2.19
CA CYS A 158 -6.75 -4.60 2.72
C CYS A 158 -7.34 -5.20 3.99
N VAL A 159 -7.86 -4.33 4.85
CA VAL A 159 -8.74 -4.70 5.95
C VAL A 159 -10.06 -3.94 5.78
N ALA A 160 -11.13 -4.67 5.52
CA ALA A 160 -12.49 -4.12 5.55
C ALA A 160 -13.04 -4.18 6.98
N ILE A 161 -13.64 -3.09 7.44
CA ILE A 161 -14.14 -2.94 8.80
C ILE A 161 -15.59 -2.49 8.75
N ASN A 162 -16.48 -3.22 9.44
CA ASN A 162 -17.91 -2.95 9.52
C ASN A 162 -18.25 -2.35 10.90
N GLU A 163 -18.05 -1.03 11.07
CA GLU A 163 -18.26 -0.31 12.32
C GLU A 163 -19.08 0.97 12.10
N GLY A 164 -20.39 0.86 12.24
CA GLY A 164 -21.32 1.96 11.91
C GLY A 164 -21.37 2.26 10.41
N ASN A 165 -20.23 2.51 9.77
CA ASN A 165 -20.01 2.53 8.33
C ASN A 165 -19.14 1.34 7.91
N ILE A 166 -18.92 1.20 6.62
CA ILE A 166 -17.92 0.29 6.06
C ILE A 166 -16.67 1.10 5.75
N TYR A 167 -15.59 0.77 6.44
CA TYR A 167 -14.27 1.33 6.20
C TYR A 167 -13.41 0.34 5.43
N SER A 168 -12.51 0.84 4.60
CA SER A 168 -11.45 0.06 3.95
C SER A 168 -10.11 0.70 4.26
N VAL A 169 -9.17 -0.07 4.81
CA VAL A 169 -7.79 0.34 5.02
C VAL A 169 -6.92 -0.54 4.15
N CYS A 170 -6.18 0.04 3.23
CA CYS A 170 -5.39 -0.72 2.26
C CYS A 170 -3.96 -0.19 2.15
N ALA A 171 -3.04 -1.11 1.85
CA ALA A 171 -1.67 -0.84 1.45
C ALA A 171 -1.45 -1.38 0.04
N ILE A 172 -0.81 -0.60 -0.82
CA ILE A 172 -0.53 -0.90 -2.23
C ILE A 172 0.96 -0.72 -2.49
N SER A 173 1.56 -1.60 -3.29
CA SER A 173 2.96 -1.51 -3.71
C SER A 173 3.20 -2.30 -4.99
N SER A 174 4.17 -1.86 -5.80
CA SER A 174 4.68 -2.65 -6.92
C SER A 174 5.92 -3.50 -6.54
N SER A 175 6.53 -3.22 -5.39
CA SER A 175 7.77 -3.86 -4.94
C SER A 175 7.62 -4.77 -3.73
N GLN A 176 6.64 -4.48 -2.85
CA GLN A 176 6.35 -5.27 -1.66
C GLN A 176 5.40 -6.42 -1.98
N SER A 177 5.62 -7.60 -1.41
CA SER A 177 4.68 -8.72 -1.58
C SER A 177 3.36 -8.48 -0.83
N PRO A 178 2.24 -9.12 -1.25
CA PRO A 178 0.96 -9.00 -0.53
C PRO A 178 1.06 -9.35 0.96
N ALA A 179 1.90 -10.33 1.32
CA ALA A 179 2.10 -10.73 2.71
C ALA A 179 2.83 -9.65 3.55
N GLN A 180 3.81 -8.96 2.97
CA GLN A 180 4.47 -7.83 3.63
C GLN A 180 3.50 -6.67 3.85
N LEU A 181 2.68 -6.35 2.84
CA LEU A 181 1.64 -5.33 2.97
C LEU A 181 0.59 -5.69 4.03
N ALA A 182 0.19 -6.96 4.13
CA ALA A 182 -0.73 -7.42 5.17
C ALA A 182 -0.15 -7.25 6.58
N GLN A 183 1.16 -7.43 6.76
CA GLN A 183 1.82 -7.18 8.04
C GLN A 183 1.76 -5.70 8.46
N LEU A 184 1.86 -4.77 7.51
CA LEU A 184 1.70 -3.33 7.79
C LEU A 184 0.33 -3.03 8.38
N LEU A 185 -0.70 -3.75 7.95
CA LEU A 185 -2.09 -3.54 8.38
C LEU A 185 -2.46 -4.24 9.69
N SER A 186 -1.53 -4.91 10.35
CA SER A 186 -1.79 -5.66 11.60
C SER A 186 -2.18 -4.77 12.79
N ASN A 187 -1.72 -3.51 12.81
CA ASN A 187 -1.89 -2.58 13.93
C ASN A 187 -2.95 -1.50 13.66
N ILE A 188 -4.10 -1.90 13.10
CA ILE A 188 -5.24 -1.00 12.87
C ILE A 188 -6.10 -0.96 14.13
N ALA A 189 -6.26 0.24 14.69
CA ALA A 189 -7.20 0.54 15.77
C ALA A 189 -8.44 1.26 15.23
N VAL A 190 -9.60 0.87 15.75
CA VAL A 190 -10.90 1.49 15.47
C VAL A 190 -11.46 2.04 16.78
N LYS A 191 -11.98 3.26 16.77
CA LYS A 191 -12.57 3.94 17.94
C LYS A 191 -14.07 4.09 17.79
#